data_8fe631c420cb66121735aa72530b8454
#
_entry.id   8fe631c420cb66121735aa72530b8454
#
_cell.length_a   1.000
_cell.length_b   1.000
_cell.length_c   1.000
_cell.angle_alpha   90.00
_cell.angle_beta   90.00
_cell.angle_gamma   90.00
#
_symmetry.space_group_name_H-M   'P 1'
#
loop_
_entity.id
_entity.type
_entity.pdbx_description
1 polymer ?
#
loop_
_entity_poly.entity_id
_entity_poly.type
_entity_poly.pdbx_seq_one_letter_code
_entity_poly.pdbx_strand_id
1 'polypeptide(L)' 'MHVKKEFLIEFVNLVNECCAVMDHDHVAEWLDKPNCDLNMEKPIEMFMDDVGRDKVYRLLYFIEIGEADL' A
#
# COMPACT_ATOMS: atom_id res chain seq x y z
N MET A 1 10.71 -20.73 -1.37
CA MET A 1 10.61 -19.46 -0.60
C MET A 1 9.59 -19.62 0.51
N HIS A 2 10.00 -19.29 1.73
CA HIS A 2 9.10 -19.33 2.86
C HIS A 2 8.57 -17.93 3.17
N VAL A 3 7.27 -17.76 3.06
CA VAL A 3 6.61 -16.53 3.44
C VAL A 3 5.68 -16.87 4.60
N LYS A 4 5.77 -16.10 5.68
CA LYS A 4 4.92 -16.34 6.84
C LYS A 4 3.46 -16.12 6.46
N LYS A 5 2.59 -16.99 6.99
CA LYS A 5 1.16 -16.89 6.72
C LYS A 5 0.60 -15.53 7.14
N GLU A 6 1.07 -15.00 8.26
CA GLU A 6 0.66 -13.68 8.74
C GLU A 6 0.98 -12.59 7.73
N PHE A 7 2.16 -12.66 7.10
CA PHE A 7 2.54 -11.70 6.07
C PHE A 7 1.64 -11.82 4.84
N LEU A 8 1.31 -13.04 4.43
CA LEU A 8 0.42 -13.25 3.28
C LEU A 8 -0.95 -12.67 3.54
N ILE A 9 -1.48 -12.84 4.76
CA ILE A 9 -2.78 -12.28 5.13
C ILE A 9 -2.73 -10.76 5.06
N GLU A 10 -1.67 -10.15 5.61
CA GLU A 10 -1.51 -8.70 5.59
C GLU A 10 -1.36 -8.18 4.16
N PHE A 11 -0.62 -8.90 3.33
CA PHE A 11 -0.42 -8.50 1.94
C PHE A 11 -1.73 -8.57 1.14
N VAL A 12 -2.52 -9.61 1.34
CA VAL A 12 -3.83 -9.72 0.70
C VAL A 12 -4.74 -8.58 1.14
N ASN A 13 -4.71 -8.24 2.44
CA ASN A 13 -5.49 -7.11 2.94
C ASN A 13 -5.06 -5.81 2.29
N LEU A 14 -3.74 -5.60 2.11
CA LEU A 14 -3.22 -4.42 1.44
C LEU A 14 -3.73 -4.32 0.00
N VAL A 15 -3.65 -5.43 -0.74
CA VAL A 15 -4.12 -5.45 -2.13
C VAL A 15 -5.62 -5.14 -2.19
N ASN A 16 -6.40 -5.70 -1.28
CA ASN A 16 -7.83 -5.42 -1.21
C ASN A 16 -8.12 -3.93 -0.96
N GLU A 17 -7.37 -3.32 -0.04
CA GLU A 17 -7.53 -1.89 0.24
C GLU A 17 -7.15 -1.05 -0.99
N CYS A 18 -6.09 -1.43 -1.69
CA CYS A 18 -5.70 -0.75 -2.92
C CYS A 18 -6.79 -0.82 -3.97
N CYS A 19 -7.40 -2.00 -4.13
CA CYS A 19 -8.46 -2.20 -5.13
C CYS A 19 -9.72 -1.39 -4.82
N ALA A 20 -9.88 -0.93 -3.58
CA ALA A 20 -11.00 -0.09 -3.22
C ALA A 20 -10.86 1.35 -3.75
N VAL A 21 -9.63 1.78 -4.06
CA VAL A 21 -9.36 3.16 -4.45
C VAL A 21 -8.68 3.30 -5.82
N MET A 22 -8.27 2.20 -6.43
CA MET A 22 -7.64 2.24 -7.75
C MET A 22 -7.97 0.96 -8.54
N ASP A 23 -7.76 1.02 -9.84
CA ASP A 23 -8.00 -0.13 -10.69
C ASP A 23 -7.04 -1.26 -10.35
N HIS A 24 -7.51 -2.48 -10.44
CA HIS A 24 -6.74 -3.68 -10.20
C HIS A 24 -5.40 -3.68 -10.96
N ASP A 25 -5.41 -3.24 -12.21
CA ASP A 25 -4.20 -3.21 -13.04
C ASP A 25 -3.18 -2.18 -12.56
N HIS A 26 -3.62 -1.19 -11.80
CA HIS A 26 -2.77 -0.11 -11.32
C HIS A 26 -2.09 -0.45 -9.99
N VAL A 27 -2.59 -1.45 -9.26
CA VAL A 27 -2.12 -1.76 -7.91
C VAL A 27 -0.63 -2.09 -7.87
N ALA A 28 -0.17 -2.98 -8.75
CA ALA A 28 1.23 -3.40 -8.75
C ALA A 28 2.16 -2.23 -9.05
N GLU A 29 1.78 -1.39 -10.02
CA GLU A 29 2.56 -0.21 -10.38
C GLU A 29 2.62 0.77 -9.20
N TRP A 30 1.49 1.03 -8.55
CA TRP A 30 1.43 1.95 -7.43
C TRP A 30 2.28 1.47 -6.25
N LEU A 31 2.24 0.18 -5.95
CA LEU A 31 3.00 -0.39 -4.84
C LEU A 31 4.50 -0.34 -5.07
N ASP A 32 4.94 -0.43 -6.32
CA ASP A 32 6.37 -0.52 -6.65
C ASP A 32 6.96 0.80 -7.14
N LYS A 33 6.26 1.90 -6.95
CA LYS A 33 6.70 3.22 -7.39
C LYS A 33 6.98 4.13 -6.19
N PRO A 34 8.10 4.86 -6.18
CA PRO A 34 8.34 5.86 -5.12
C PRO A 34 7.17 6.84 -5.05
N ASN A 35 6.71 7.13 -3.85
CA ASN A 35 5.53 7.94 -3.62
C ASN A 35 5.90 9.18 -2.81
N CYS A 36 5.60 10.36 -3.33
CA CYS A 36 5.98 11.61 -2.67
C CYS A 36 5.28 11.78 -1.31
N ASP A 37 4.11 11.21 -1.14
CA ASP A 37 3.40 11.26 0.13
C ASP A 37 4.01 10.33 1.18
N LEU A 38 4.96 9.47 0.76
CA LEU A 38 5.69 8.55 1.61
C LEU A 38 7.20 8.87 1.60
N ASN A 39 7.55 10.14 1.42
CA ASN A 39 8.95 10.59 1.35
C ASN A 39 9.74 9.87 0.24
N MET A 40 9.10 9.63 -0.89
CA MET A 40 9.68 8.93 -2.04
C MET A 40 10.02 7.47 -1.78
N GLU A 41 9.48 6.90 -0.72
CA GLU A 41 9.60 5.46 -0.48
C GLU A 41 8.52 4.71 -1.28
N LYS A 42 8.82 3.48 -1.66
CA LYS A 42 7.83 2.62 -2.31
C LYS A 42 6.86 2.08 -1.27
N PRO A 43 5.55 2.13 -1.51
CA PRO A 43 4.58 1.59 -0.56
C PRO A 43 4.86 0.14 -0.16
N ILE A 44 5.29 -0.70 -1.10
CA ILE A 44 5.56 -2.11 -0.77
C ILE A 44 6.74 -2.26 0.19
N GLU A 45 7.74 -1.39 0.08
CA GLU A 45 8.88 -1.43 0.99
C GLU A 45 8.50 -0.93 2.38
N MET A 46 7.71 0.13 2.45
CA MET A 46 7.23 0.65 3.73
C MET A 46 6.31 -0.34 4.44
N PHE A 47 5.59 -1.14 3.68
CA PHE A 47 4.67 -2.13 4.23
C PHE A 47 5.37 -3.23 5.02
N MET A 48 6.69 -3.36 4.87
CA MET A 48 7.46 -4.44 5.53
C MET A 48 7.61 -4.27 7.03
N ASP A 49 7.45 -3.06 7.57
CA ASP A 49 7.47 -2.84 9.01
C ASP A 49 6.15 -2.24 9.50
N ASP A 50 5.87 -2.38 10.80
CA ASP A 50 4.59 -1.99 11.38
C ASP A 50 4.28 -0.51 11.23
N VAL A 51 5.29 0.35 11.44
CA VAL A 51 5.10 1.80 11.33
C VAL A 51 4.85 2.21 9.88
N GLY A 52 5.64 1.65 8.96
CA GLY A 52 5.46 1.91 7.53
C GLY A 52 4.13 1.40 7.02
N ARG A 53 3.71 0.22 7.49
CA ARG A 53 2.41 -0.37 7.12
C ARG A 53 1.26 0.56 7.48
N ASP A 54 1.30 1.11 8.69
CA ASP A 54 0.28 2.05 9.15
C ASP A 54 0.23 3.29 8.25
N LYS A 55 1.40 3.79 7.84
CA LYS A 55 1.48 4.95 6.95
C LYS A 55 0.88 4.65 5.58
N VAL A 56 1.11 3.45 5.05
CA VAL A 56 0.54 3.06 3.75
C VAL A 56 -0.99 3.02 3.83
N TYR A 57 -1.54 2.39 4.87
CA TYR A 57 -3.00 2.35 5.04
C TYR A 57 -3.58 3.74 5.24
N ARG A 58 -2.90 4.61 5.95
CA ARG A 58 -3.35 5.98 6.16
C ARG A 58 -3.37 6.75 4.84
N LEU A 59 -2.35 6.55 4.01
CA LEU A 59 -2.33 7.18 2.69
C LEU A 59 -3.49 6.70 1.82
N LEU A 60 -3.76 5.39 1.81
CA LEU A 60 -4.90 4.84 1.07
C LEU A 60 -6.23 5.44 1.54
N TYR A 61 -6.36 5.65 2.83
CA TYR A 61 -7.55 6.30 3.38
C TYR A 61 -7.68 7.73 2.85
N PHE A 62 -6.58 8.49 2.82
CA PHE A 62 -6.63 9.86 2.29
C PHE A 62 -6.94 9.89 0.79
N ILE A 63 -6.47 8.91 0.04
CA ILE A 63 -6.82 8.78 -1.38
C ILE A 63 -8.33 8.53 -1.52
N GLU A 64 -8.87 7.65 -0.68
CA GLU A 64 -10.29 7.29 -0.71
C GLU A 64 -11.18 8.49 -0.43
N ILE A 65 -10.82 9.34 0.51
CA ILE A 65 -11.63 10.52 0.84
C ILE A 65 -11.30 11.75 -0.03
N GLY A 66 -10.42 11.59 -1.02
CA GLY A 66 -10.08 12.66 -1.96
C GLY A 66 -9.07 13.68 -1.45
N GLU A 67 -8.36 13.38 -0.37
CA GLU A 67 -7.37 14.29 0.22
C GLU A 67 -5.95 14.04 -0.28
N ALA A 68 -5.74 12.94 -1.01
CA ALA A 68 -4.46 12.64 -1.65
C ALA A 68 -4.72 12.09 -3.04
N ASP A 69 -3.79 12.30 -3.95
CA ASP A 69 -3.88 11.81 -5.32
C ASP A 69 -3.20 10.46 -5.47
N LEU A 70 -3.71 9.70 -6.42
CA LEU A 70 -3.02 8.49 -6.83
C LEU A 70 -1.69 8.90 -7.49
#